data_1bb57cd19dcad8ac427eb85cf5a22399
#
_entry.id   1bb57cd19dcad8ac427eb85cf5a22399
#
_cell.length_a   1.000
_cell.length_b   1.000
_cell.length_c   1.000
_cell.angle_alpha   90.00
_cell.angle_beta   90.00
_cell.angle_gamma   90.00
#
_symmetry.space_group_name_H-M   'P 1'
#
loop_
_entity.id
_entity.type
_entity.pdbx_description
1 polymer ?
#
loop_
_entity_poly.entity_id
_entity_poly.type
_entity_poly.pdbx_seq_one_letter_code
_entity_poly.pdbx_strand_id
1 'polypeptide(L)'
;MEEQSIEKSKCGIGCVIVTFNRLNKLRKTLQSYANQISVPQYIIVVNNASTDGTGNFLEDWKKEEEGFLKIVIHSKENLGGSGGFYLGEQAAMKQNADWIMIADDDAYPDNNYINGIQQYIDSHKNDNISIICGRVIENDSFVNIHRSRWRSRWDRNFHTPVKEKEYNKKEFYPDFVSYVGIVINKQKMQTVGLVNKSNFIWCDDTEHTYRLGRVGKVICLPALSIFHDVEPMNYQLNWKLYYGIRNDLVFFKKHFPLHYPFILSKLLIKTLLSPLKGRSYAEIKLRFAAMRDSWYGNMGINAIYKPGWKA
;
A
#
# COMPACT_ATOMS: atom_id res chain seq x y z
N MET A 1 -24.49 -33.23 -31.09
CA MET A 1 -23.15 -32.68 -30.75
C MET A 1 -23.41 -31.52 -29.82
N GLU A 2 -23.29 -31.79 -28.52
CA GLU A 2 -23.39 -30.77 -27.50
C GLU A 2 -22.10 -29.95 -27.52
N GLU A 3 -22.20 -28.68 -27.90
CA GLU A 3 -21.14 -27.71 -27.66
C GLU A 3 -20.97 -27.54 -26.16
N GLN A 4 -19.97 -28.22 -25.60
CA GLN A 4 -19.47 -27.89 -24.27
C GLN A 4 -18.95 -26.45 -24.38
N SER A 5 -19.75 -25.51 -23.89
CA SER A 5 -19.27 -24.15 -23.59
C SER A 5 -18.13 -24.27 -22.62
N ILE A 6 -16.90 -24.08 -23.10
CA ILE A 6 -15.73 -23.90 -22.27
C ILE A 6 -16.03 -22.65 -21.43
N GLU A 7 -16.47 -22.84 -20.18
CA GLU A 7 -16.54 -21.78 -19.19
C GLU A 7 -15.12 -21.18 -19.10
N LYS A 8 -14.94 -20.02 -19.73
CA LYS A 8 -13.67 -19.29 -19.63
C LYS A 8 -13.45 -19.03 -18.14
N SER A 9 -12.46 -19.69 -17.55
CA SER A 9 -12.11 -19.50 -16.14
C SER A 9 -11.98 -17.99 -15.88
N LYS A 10 -12.76 -17.49 -14.92
CA LYS A 10 -12.64 -16.09 -14.46
C LYS A 10 -11.20 -15.85 -14.00
N CYS A 11 -10.68 -14.67 -14.33
CA CYS A 11 -9.36 -14.26 -13.86
C CYS A 11 -9.27 -14.34 -12.32
N GLY A 12 -8.30 -15.06 -11.81
CA GLY A 12 -8.15 -15.27 -10.37
C GLY A 12 -7.53 -14.07 -9.65
N ILE A 13 -8.18 -13.63 -8.56
CA ILE A 13 -7.66 -12.60 -7.65
C ILE A 13 -7.39 -13.25 -6.29
N GLY A 14 -6.16 -13.14 -5.78
CA GLY A 14 -5.80 -13.44 -4.40
C GLY A 14 -5.64 -12.18 -3.57
N CYS A 15 -5.74 -12.27 -2.24
CA CYS A 15 -5.63 -11.11 -1.35
C CYS A 15 -4.46 -11.24 -0.38
N VAL A 16 -3.81 -10.13 -0.08
CA VAL A 16 -2.76 -9.97 0.95
C VAL A 16 -3.21 -8.88 1.91
N ILE A 17 -3.27 -9.21 3.20
CA ILE A 17 -3.64 -8.30 4.28
C ILE A 17 -2.53 -8.34 5.32
N VAL A 18 -2.09 -7.17 5.79
CA VAL A 18 -1.09 -7.04 6.86
C VAL A 18 -1.76 -6.45 8.09
N THR A 19 -1.54 -7.06 9.26
CA THR A 19 -2.13 -6.62 10.52
C THR A 19 -1.10 -6.49 11.63
N PHE A 20 -1.30 -5.50 12.51
CA PHE A 20 -0.53 -5.31 13.74
C PHE A 20 -1.38 -4.68 14.83
N ASN A 21 -1.72 -5.45 15.87
CA ASN A 21 -2.48 -4.99 17.04
C ASN A 21 -3.82 -4.28 16.69
N ARG A 22 -4.60 -4.87 15.78
CA ARG A 22 -5.88 -4.33 15.29
C ARG A 22 -6.93 -5.43 15.09
N LEU A 23 -7.05 -6.35 16.04
CA LEU A 23 -7.93 -7.52 15.94
C LEU A 23 -9.36 -7.18 15.49
N ASN A 24 -9.98 -6.15 16.06
CA ASN A 24 -11.36 -5.81 15.73
C ASN A 24 -11.52 -5.31 14.28
N LYS A 25 -10.57 -4.52 13.79
CA LYS A 25 -10.57 -4.05 12.39
C LYS A 25 -10.33 -5.20 11.43
N LEU A 26 -9.38 -6.07 11.74
CA LEU A 26 -9.08 -7.26 10.95
C LEU A 26 -10.31 -8.17 10.81
N ARG A 27 -11.08 -8.42 11.89
CA ARG A 27 -12.31 -9.21 11.85
C ARG A 27 -13.31 -8.66 10.83
N LYS A 28 -13.57 -7.34 10.89
CA LYS A 28 -14.46 -6.65 9.96
C LYS A 28 -13.97 -6.76 8.52
N THR A 29 -12.67 -6.58 8.32
CA THR A 29 -12.03 -6.68 7.01
C THR A 29 -12.17 -8.09 6.44
N LEU A 30 -11.80 -9.13 7.18
CA LEU A 30 -11.93 -10.53 6.72
C LEU A 30 -13.36 -10.91 6.37
N GLN A 31 -14.34 -10.46 7.18
CA GLN A 31 -15.75 -10.69 6.89
C GLN A 31 -16.20 -10.01 5.59
N SER A 32 -15.69 -8.82 5.27
CA SER A 32 -16.02 -8.13 4.02
C SER A 32 -15.48 -8.86 2.78
N TYR A 33 -14.33 -9.52 2.90
CA TYR A 33 -13.77 -10.35 1.84
C TYR A 33 -14.54 -11.66 1.65
N ALA A 34 -15.01 -12.27 2.73
CA ALA A 34 -15.87 -13.47 2.66
C ALA A 34 -17.24 -13.17 2.02
N ASN A 35 -17.75 -11.96 2.20
CA ASN A 35 -19.05 -11.51 1.68
C ASN A 35 -18.99 -10.94 0.25
N GLN A 36 -17.87 -11.06 -0.47
CA GLN A 36 -17.77 -10.59 -1.84
C GLN A 36 -18.65 -11.43 -2.78
N ILE A 37 -19.29 -10.78 -3.77
CA ILE A 37 -20.03 -11.47 -4.86
C ILE A 37 -19.11 -12.45 -5.61
N SER A 38 -17.87 -12.07 -5.84
CA SER A 38 -16.81 -12.98 -6.30
C SER A 38 -15.77 -13.07 -5.19
N VAL A 39 -15.69 -14.21 -4.54
CA VAL A 39 -14.71 -14.45 -3.48
C VAL A 39 -13.29 -14.53 -4.03
N PRO A 40 -12.27 -14.10 -3.28
CA PRO A 40 -10.88 -14.27 -3.70
C PRO A 40 -10.50 -15.75 -3.78
N GLN A 41 -9.49 -16.11 -4.56
CA GLN A 41 -8.96 -17.48 -4.59
C GLN A 41 -8.26 -17.87 -3.28
N TYR A 42 -7.60 -16.89 -2.66
CA TYR A 42 -6.96 -17.04 -1.36
C TYR A 42 -6.93 -15.71 -0.62
N ILE A 43 -6.83 -15.80 0.71
CA ILE A 43 -6.48 -14.66 1.57
C ILE A 43 -5.22 -15.03 2.36
N ILE A 44 -4.17 -14.23 2.21
CA ILE A 44 -2.96 -14.30 3.00
C ILE A 44 -3.03 -13.19 4.04
N VAL A 45 -3.02 -13.56 5.33
CA VAL A 45 -2.91 -12.60 6.43
C VAL A 45 -1.52 -12.69 7.03
N VAL A 46 -0.81 -11.57 7.03
CA VAL A 46 0.48 -11.43 7.71
C VAL A 46 0.24 -10.78 9.06
N ASN A 47 0.33 -11.56 10.13
CA ASN A 47 0.35 -11.08 11.50
C ASN A 47 1.76 -10.58 11.83
N ASN A 48 1.91 -9.28 11.88
CA ASN A 48 3.21 -8.60 12.03
C ASN A 48 3.64 -8.49 13.50
N ALA A 49 3.65 -9.64 14.23
CA ALA A 49 3.95 -9.77 15.65
C ALA A 49 2.95 -9.06 16.58
N SER A 50 1.65 -9.22 16.35
CA SER A 50 0.59 -8.69 17.22
C SER A 50 0.59 -9.37 18.60
N THR A 51 0.19 -8.62 19.64
CA THR A 51 0.11 -9.06 21.05
C THR A 51 -1.31 -8.93 21.64
N ASP A 52 -2.30 -8.54 20.83
CA ASP A 52 -3.69 -8.24 21.22
C ASP A 52 -4.66 -9.42 21.05
N GLY A 53 -4.16 -10.65 20.90
CA GLY A 53 -4.97 -11.84 20.63
C GLY A 53 -5.18 -12.14 19.13
N THR A 54 -4.69 -11.30 18.23
CA THR A 54 -4.79 -11.51 16.76
C THR A 54 -4.22 -12.87 16.34
N GLY A 55 -3.11 -13.32 16.94
CA GLY A 55 -2.51 -14.62 16.61
C GLY A 55 -3.46 -15.78 16.83
N ASN A 56 -4.06 -15.88 18.02
CA ASN A 56 -5.02 -16.94 18.36
C ASN A 56 -6.25 -16.89 17.45
N PHE A 57 -6.79 -15.69 17.23
CA PHE A 57 -7.91 -15.52 16.31
C PHE A 57 -7.61 -16.05 14.91
N LEU A 58 -6.44 -15.77 14.36
CA LEU A 58 -6.06 -16.20 13.02
C LEU A 58 -5.88 -17.71 12.91
N GLU A 59 -5.38 -18.38 13.97
CA GLU A 59 -5.29 -19.84 14.00
C GLU A 59 -6.67 -20.50 14.05
N ASP A 60 -7.66 -19.88 14.68
CA ASP A 60 -9.05 -20.36 14.66
C ASP A 60 -9.73 -20.05 13.33
N TRP A 61 -9.60 -18.82 12.83
CA TRP A 61 -10.11 -18.42 11.52
C TRP A 61 -9.62 -19.33 10.38
N LYS A 62 -8.36 -19.78 10.45
CA LYS A 62 -7.78 -20.67 9.44
C LYS A 62 -8.47 -22.03 9.37
N LYS A 63 -9.11 -22.49 10.46
CA LYS A 63 -9.81 -23.79 10.55
C LYS A 63 -11.23 -23.72 9.99
N GLU A 64 -11.82 -22.52 9.91
CA GLU A 64 -13.16 -22.33 9.37
C GLU A 64 -13.19 -22.60 7.87
N GLU A 65 -14.18 -23.34 7.38
CA GLU A 65 -14.36 -23.59 5.95
C GLU A 65 -14.99 -22.37 5.28
N GLU A 66 -14.35 -21.88 4.24
CA GLU A 66 -14.84 -20.81 3.39
C GLU A 66 -14.49 -21.08 1.91
N GLY A 67 -15.09 -20.34 0.99
CA GLY A 67 -14.91 -20.53 -0.44
C GLY A 67 -13.53 -20.14 -0.99
N PHE A 68 -12.51 -19.95 -0.14
CA PHE A 68 -11.15 -19.56 -0.52
C PHE A 68 -10.07 -20.15 0.40
N LEU A 69 -8.86 -20.27 -0.13
CA LEU A 69 -7.70 -20.75 0.65
C LEU A 69 -7.26 -19.69 1.68
N LYS A 70 -7.10 -20.09 2.93
CA LYS A 70 -6.63 -19.27 4.04
C LYS A 70 -5.17 -19.55 4.36
N ILE A 71 -4.33 -18.51 4.33
CA ILE A 71 -2.90 -18.62 4.64
C ILE A 71 -2.58 -17.58 5.72
N VAL A 72 -1.99 -18.03 6.83
CA VAL A 72 -1.54 -17.16 7.92
C VAL A 72 -0.02 -17.21 8.02
N ILE A 73 0.59 -16.05 8.12
CA ILE A 73 2.03 -15.87 8.31
C ILE A 73 2.24 -15.07 9.60
N HIS A 74 2.90 -15.68 10.58
CA HIS A 74 3.30 -14.99 11.80
C HIS A 74 4.75 -14.50 11.70
N SER A 75 4.94 -13.19 11.73
CA SER A 75 6.28 -12.62 11.87
C SER A 75 6.74 -12.73 13.32
N LYS A 76 8.05 -12.92 13.53
CA LYS A 76 8.67 -12.97 14.86
C LYS A 76 8.77 -11.58 15.50
N GLU A 77 8.79 -10.53 14.69
CA GLU A 77 8.93 -9.13 15.12
C GLU A 77 8.10 -8.21 14.19
N ASN A 78 7.85 -6.99 14.64
CA ASN A 78 7.17 -5.99 13.82
C ASN A 78 8.13 -5.45 12.75
N LEU A 79 7.94 -5.89 11.52
CA LEU A 79 8.73 -5.49 10.34
C LEU A 79 8.26 -4.18 9.70
N GLY A 80 7.28 -3.49 10.30
CA GLY A 80 6.58 -2.37 9.68
C GLY A 80 5.64 -2.82 8.55
N GLY A 81 4.86 -1.89 7.99
CA GLY A 81 3.97 -2.18 6.86
C GLY A 81 4.74 -2.75 5.66
N SER A 82 5.85 -2.14 5.30
CA SER A 82 6.68 -2.56 4.16
C SER A 82 7.19 -4.00 4.27
N GLY A 83 7.64 -4.41 5.46
CA GLY A 83 8.12 -5.78 5.69
C GLY A 83 6.98 -6.79 5.71
N GLY A 84 5.84 -6.42 6.30
CA GLY A 84 4.63 -7.23 6.31
C GLY A 84 4.11 -7.49 4.89
N PHE A 85 3.96 -6.44 4.08
CA PHE A 85 3.55 -6.58 2.67
C PHE A 85 4.55 -7.39 1.86
N TYR A 86 5.85 -7.21 2.06
CA TYR A 86 6.85 -8.03 1.39
C TYR A 86 6.66 -9.54 1.67
N LEU A 87 6.41 -9.94 2.92
CA LEU A 87 6.15 -11.35 3.26
C LEU A 87 4.86 -11.85 2.61
N GLY A 88 3.80 -11.05 2.62
CA GLY A 88 2.53 -11.37 1.98
C GLY A 88 2.66 -11.50 0.47
N GLU A 89 3.30 -10.55 -0.20
CA GLU A 89 3.57 -10.60 -1.64
C GLU A 89 4.43 -11.82 -2.00
N GLN A 90 5.49 -12.10 -1.22
CA GLN A 90 6.34 -13.28 -1.45
C GLN A 90 5.55 -14.60 -1.35
N ALA A 91 4.60 -14.69 -0.44
CA ALA A 91 3.72 -15.84 -0.33
C ALA A 91 2.71 -15.89 -1.48
N ALA A 92 2.12 -14.75 -1.86
CA ALA A 92 1.19 -14.64 -2.98
C ALA A 92 1.80 -15.02 -4.32
N MET A 93 3.10 -14.74 -4.51
CA MET A 93 3.83 -15.17 -5.71
C MET A 93 3.85 -16.69 -5.91
N LYS A 94 3.68 -17.47 -4.85
CA LYS A 94 3.65 -18.94 -4.88
C LYS A 94 2.24 -19.52 -5.10
N GLN A 95 1.19 -18.68 -5.00
CA GLN A 95 -0.19 -19.10 -5.16
C GLN A 95 -0.67 -18.99 -6.61
N ASN A 96 -1.75 -19.69 -6.92
CA ASN A 96 -2.34 -19.69 -8.26
C ASN A 96 -3.40 -18.60 -8.40
N ALA A 97 -2.97 -17.36 -8.64
CA ALA A 97 -3.81 -16.23 -9.02
C ALA A 97 -3.05 -15.36 -10.00
N ASP A 98 -3.77 -14.71 -10.93
CA ASP A 98 -3.16 -13.82 -11.93
C ASP A 98 -3.00 -12.39 -11.39
N TRP A 99 -3.80 -12.04 -10.39
CA TRP A 99 -3.83 -10.74 -9.77
C TRP A 99 -3.79 -10.85 -8.26
N ILE A 100 -3.15 -9.88 -7.61
CA ILE A 100 -2.97 -9.83 -6.16
C ILE A 100 -3.56 -8.53 -5.64
N MET A 101 -4.61 -8.61 -4.85
CA MET A 101 -5.16 -7.48 -4.11
C MET A 101 -4.35 -7.26 -2.84
N ILE A 102 -4.00 -6.00 -2.56
CA ILE A 102 -3.24 -5.59 -1.39
C ILE A 102 -4.04 -4.56 -0.61
N ALA A 103 -4.19 -4.78 0.69
CA ALA A 103 -4.91 -3.89 1.59
C ALA A 103 -4.38 -3.96 3.03
N ASP A 104 -4.59 -2.89 3.80
CA ASP A 104 -4.41 -2.87 5.25
C ASP A 104 -5.55 -3.61 5.97
N ASP A 105 -5.36 -3.93 7.24
CA ASP A 105 -6.33 -4.61 8.12
C ASP A 105 -7.56 -3.75 8.48
N ASP A 106 -7.58 -2.49 8.10
CA ASP A 106 -8.67 -1.53 8.25
C ASP A 106 -9.24 -1.04 6.91
N ALA A 107 -8.86 -1.70 5.80
CA ALA A 107 -9.35 -1.41 4.46
C ALA A 107 -10.21 -2.57 3.93
N TYR A 108 -11.51 -2.37 3.81
CA TYR A 108 -12.46 -3.41 3.38
C TYR A 108 -13.24 -2.99 2.14
N PRO A 109 -13.37 -3.93 1.15
CA PRO A 109 -14.06 -3.65 -0.10
C PRO A 109 -15.58 -3.63 0.06
N ASP A 110 -16.29 -2.87 -0.80
CA ASP A 110 -17.72 -3.11 -1.01
C ASP A 110 -17.95 -4.50 -1.64
N ASN A 111 -19.19 -5.02 -1.51
CA ASN A 111 -19.50 -6.41 -1.90
C ASN A 111 -19.25 -6.70 -3.38
N ASN A 112 -19.26 -5.70 -4.26
CA ASN A 112 -19.06 -5.87 -5.70
C ASN A 112 -17.62 -5.57 -6.16
N TYR A 113 -16.72 -5.25 -5.24
CA TYR A 113 -15.38 -4.75 -5.59
C TYR A 113 -14.58 -5.75 -6.42
N ILE A 114 -14.40 -6.96 -5.92
CA ILE A 114 -13.63 -8.01 -6.60
C ILE A 114 -14.30 -8.39 -7.92
N ASN A 115 -15.63 -8.57 -7.91
CA ASN A 115 -16.39 -8.90 -9.13
C ASN A 115 -16.27 -7.80 -10.19
N GLY A 116 -16.40 -6.53 -9.81
CA GLY A 116 -16.25 -5.41 -10.74
C GLY A 116 -14.85 -5.32 -11.36
N ILE A 117 -13.81 -5.58 -10.57
CA ILE A 117 -12.43 -5.64 -11.09
C ILE A 117 -12.24 -6.82 -12.04
N GLN A 118 -12.77 -8.02 -11.72
CA GLN A 118 -12.69 -9.18 -12.60
C GLN A 118 -13.38 -8.91 -13.95
N GLN A 119 -14.58 -8.33 -13.93
CA GLN A 119 -15.29 -7.94 -15.16
C GLN A 119 -14.48 -6.94 -16.00
N TYR A 120 -13.83 -5.97 -15.33
CA TYR A 120 -12.97 -5.02 -16.04
C TYR A 120 -11.78 -5.72 -16.68
N ILE A 121 -11.08 -6.59 -15.96
CA ILE A 121 -9.96 -7.38 -16.47
C ILE A 121 -10.40 -8.24 -17.67
N ASP A 122 -11.53 -8.93 -17.55
CA ASP A 122 -12.04 -9.81 -18.60
C ASP A 122 -12.42 -9.08 -19.87
N SER A 123 -12.89 -7.83 -19.76
CA SER A 123 -13.21 -6.97 -20.91
C SER A 123 -11.98 -6.28 -21.51
N HIS A 124 -10.84 -6.24 -20.80
CA HIS A 124 -9.62 -5.53 -21.20
C HIS A 124 -8.38 -6.46 -21.25
N LYS A 125 -8.57 -7.75 -21.61
CA LYS A 125 -7.49 -8.78 -21.59
C LYS A 125 -6.26 -8.41 -22.42
N ASN A 126 -6.42 -7.61 -23.46
CA ASN A 126 -5.33 -7.19 -24.34
C ASN A 126 -4.64 -5.91 -23.87
N ASP A 127 -5.15 -5.27 -22.83
CA ASP A 127 -4.57 -4.04 -22.30
C ASP A 127 -3.36 -4.34 -21.43
N ASN A 128 -2.34 -3.50 -21.56
CA ASN A 128 -1.15 -3.59 -20.72
C ASN A 128 -1.41 -2.94 -19.35
N ILE A 129 -2.12 -3.64 -18.46
CA ILE A 129 -2.53 -3.14 -17.15
C ILE A 129 -1.59 -3.71 -16.07
N SER A 130 -1.11 -2.85 -15.17
CA SER A 130 -0.30 -3.23 -14.02
C SER A 130 -1.08 -3.14 -12.70
N ILE A 131 -1.93 -2.13 -12.54
CA ILE A 131 -2.72 -1.91 -11.31
C ILE A 131 -4.14 -1.49 -11.67
N ILE A 132 -5.11 -2.03 -10.94
CA ILE A 132 -6.49 -1.56 -10.92
C ILE A 132 -6.85 -1.23 -9.45
N CYS A 133 -7.56 -0.14 -9.23
CA CYS A 133 -8.04 0.25 -7.92
C CYS A 133 -9.40 0.96 -8.01
N GLY A 134 -10.10 1.06 -6.87
CA GLY A 134 -11.32 1.85 -6.74
C GLY A 134 -11.07 3.20 -6.07
N ARG A 135 -12.13 3.94 -5.78
CA ARG A 135 -12.09 5.11 -4.89
C ARG A 135 -11.98 4.66 -3.43
N VAL A 136 -11.50 5.57 -2.57
CA VAL A 136 -11.41 5.31 -1.13
C VAL A 136 -12.40 6.19 -0.37
N ILE A 137 -13.09 5.58 0.60
CA ILE A 137 -14.00 6.23 1.54
C ILE A 137 -13.39 6.09 2.93
N GLU A 138 -13.02 7.19 3.57
CA GLU A 138 -12.52 7.21 4.95
C GLU A 138 -13.61 7.72 5.88
N ASN A 139 -13.95 6.94 6.91
CA ASN A 139 -14.95 7.32 7.92
C ASN A 139 -16.21 7.93 7.27
N ASP A 140 -16.80 7.22 6.31
CA ASP A 140 -18.00 7.57 5.53
C ASP A 140 -17.85 8.82 4.63
N SER A 141 -16.64 9.34 4.47
CA SER A 141 -16.35 10.48 3.60
C SER A 141 -15.44 10.11 2.43
N PHE A 142 -15.75 10.60 1.24
CA PHE A 142 -14.88 10.44 0.08
C PHE A 142 -13.56 11.18 0.30
N VAL A 143 -12.44 10.50 -0.01
CA VAL A 143 -11.09 11.10 0.02
C VAL A 143 -10.33 10.81 -1.27
N ASN A 144 -9.55 11.79 -1.74
CA ASN A 144 -8.78 11.68 -2.97
C ASN A 144 -7.27 11.50 -2.74
N ILE A 145 -6.82 11.48 -1.46
CA ILE A 145 -5.39 11.46 -1.11
C ILE A 145 -4.67 10.16 -1.50
N HIS A 146 -5.42 9.06 -1.64
CA HIS A 146 -4.90 7.73 -1.95
C HIS A 146 -4.55 7.50 -3.43
N ARG A 147 -4.96 8.43 -4.30
CA ARG A 147 -4.71 8.38 -5.74
C ARG A 147 -4.10 9.70 -6.14
N SER A 148 -2.85 9.68 -6.61
CA SER A 148 -2.08 10.90 -6.82
C SER A 148 -1.47 10.97 -8.22
N ARG A 149 -1.13 12.17 -8.64
CA ARG A 149 -0.39 12.45 -9.87
C ARG A 149 0.92 13.17 -9.58
N TRP A 150 1.84 13.12 -10.54
CA TRP A 150 3.05 13.93 -10.48
C TRP A 150 2.72 15.41 -10.35
N ARG A 151 3.37 16.04 -9.39
CA ARG A 151 3.36 17.50 -9.19
C ARG A 151 4.67 18.11 -9.66
N SER A 152 5.80 17.60 -9.18
CA SER A 152 7.11 18.11 -9.50
C SER A 152 8.20 17.10 -9.16
N ARG A 153 9.18 16.95 -10.05
CA ARG A 153 10.39 16.15 -9.76
C ARG A 153 11.46 16.95 -9.01
N TRP A 154 11.23 18.24 -8.79
CA TRP A 154 12.16 19.16 -8.12
C TRP A 154 11.76 19.48 -6.68
N ASP A 155 10.82 18.76 -6.11
CA ASP A 155 10.39 18.91 -4.72
C ASP A 155 10.16 17.53 -4.08
N ARG A 156 10.45 17.42 -2.77
CA ARG A 156 10.13 16.22 -1.99
C ARG A 156 8.61 15.94 -1.99
N ASN A 157 7.78 16.99 -1.97
CA ASN A 157 6.34 16.87 -2.26
C ASN A 157 6.10 16.70 -3.75
N PHE A 158 6.47 15.55 -4.30
CA PHE A 158 6.53 15.31 -5.74
C PHE A 158 5.20 14.90 -6.37
N HIS A 159 4.21 14.52 -5.57
CA HIS A 159 2.88 14.15 -6.03
C HIS A 159 1.80 14.97 -5.34
N THR A 160 0.61 14.99 -5.90
CA THR A 160 -0.58 15.67 -5.40
C THR A 160 -1.80 14.80 -5.64
N PRO A 161 -2.81 14.81 -4.74
CA PRO A 161 -4.06 14.08 -4.95
C PRO A 161 -4.68 14.38 -6.32
N VAL A 162 -5.28 13.36 -6.92
CA VAL A 162 -6.09 13.50 -8.13
C VAL A 162 -7.28 14.41 -7.85
N LYS A 163 -7.63 15.30 -8.78
CA LYS A 163 -8.76 16.24 -8.60
C LYS A 163 -10.07 15.45 -8.49
N GLU A 164 -10.95 15.87 -7.59
CA GLU A 164 -12.25 15.21 -7.34
C GLU A 164 -13.09 15.00 -8.60
N LYS A 165 -13.07 15.97 -9.54
CA LYS A 165 -13.78 15.85 -10.82
C LYS A 165 -13.39 14.63 -11.67
N GLU A 166 -12.20 14.07 -11.47
CA GLU A 166 -11.78 12.84 -12.19
C GLU A 166 -12.59 11.63 -11.71
N TYR A 167 -13.07 11.62 -10.48
CA TYR A 167 -13.88 10.55 -9.92
C TYR A 167 -15.33 10.52 -10.46
N ASN A 168 -15.72 11.50 -11.27
CA ASN A 168 -16.99 11.49 -12.02
C ASN A 168 -16.87 10.78 -13.37
N LYS A 169 -15.66 10.35 -13.75
CA LYS A 169 -15.41 9.59 -14.99
C LYS A 169 -15.64 8.10 -14.76
N LYS A 170 -15.77 7.34 -15.84
CA LYS A 170 -15.80 5.87 -15.76
C LYS A 170 -14.49 5.32 -15.23
N GLU A 171 -13.35 5.90 -15.64
CA GLU A 171 -12.02 5.56 -15.22
C GLU A 171 -11.06 6.76 -15.34
N PHE A 172 -9.95 6.71 -14.61
CA PHE A 172 -8.83 7.64 -14.78
C PHE A 172 -7.49 6.98 -14.41
N TYR A 173 -6.38 7.63 -14.75
CA TYR A 173 -5.03 7.08 -14.67
C TYR A 173 -4.18 7.87 -13.66
N PRO A 174 -4.07 7.45 -12.41
CA PRO A 174 -3.15 8.04 -11.44
C PRO A 174 -1.72 7.58 -11.70
N ASP A 175 -0.72 8.37 -11.25
CA ASP A 175 0.69 7.99 -11.30
C ASP A 175 1.13 7.19 -10.07
N PHE A 176 0.46 7.42 -8.93
CA PHE A 176 0.72 6.78 -7.64
C PHE A 176 -0.58 6.39 -6.97
N VAL A 177 -0.57 5.24 -6.30
CA VAL A 177 -1.70 4.75 -5.51
C VAL A 177 -1.20 4.14 -4.20
N SER A 178 -1.91 4.37 -3.09
CA SER A 178 -1.59 3.73 -1.81
C SER A 178 -2.12 2.29 -1.76
N TYR A 179 -1.59 1.47 -0.86
CA TYR A 179 -1.96 0.06 -0.65
C TYR A 179 -3.34 -0.13 -0.01
N VAL A 180 -4.26 0.76 -0.33
CA VAL A 180 -5.66 0.71 0.12
C VAL A 180 -6.50 0.09 -1.00
N GLY A 181 -6.57 -1.24 -1.01
CA GLY A 181 -7.40 -2.03 -1.92
C GLY A 181 -6.98 -1.98 -3.39
N ILE A 182 -5.70 -1.97 -3.67
CA ILE A 182 -5.20 -2.05 -5.06
C ILE A 182 -5.07 -3.50 -5.51
N VAL A 183 -5.31 -3.75 -6.79
CA VAL A 183 -5.17 -5.07 -7.42
C VAL A 183 -4.06 -5.00 -8.45
N ILE A 184 -3.00 -5.76 -8.23
CA ILE A 184 -1.75 -5.74 -9.00
C ILE A 184 -1.67 -6.97 -9.89
N ASN A 185 -1.31 -6.79 -11.16
CA ASN A 185 -0.99 -7.89 -12.06
C ASN A 185 0.27 -8.61 -11.58
N LYS A 186 0.15 -9.93 -11.32
CA LYS A 186 1.23 -10.75 -10.77
C LYS A 186 2.46 -10.80 -11.66
N GLN A 187 2.30 -10.88 -12.98
CA GLN A 187 3.44 -10.89 -13.92
C GLN A 187 4.17 -9.55 -13.91
N LYS A 188 3.44 -8.44 -13.80
CA LYS A 188 4.05 -7.11 -13.67
C LYS A 188 4.81 -6.95 -12.36
N MET A 189 4.26 -7.49 -11.27
CA MET A 189 4.96 -7.54 -9.97
C MET A 189 6.24 -8.39 -10.07
N GLN A 190 6.22 -9.53 -10.76
CA GLN A 190 7.42 -10.32 -11.02
C GLN A 190 8.49 -9.52 -11.78
N THR A 191 8.07 -8.77 -12.79
CA THR A 191 8.99 -7.97 -13.62
C THR A 191 9.69 -6.87 -12.84
N VAL A 192 8.97 -6.15 -11.97
CA VAL A 192 9.53 -5.02 -11.22
C VAL A 192 10.09 -5.41 -9.85
N GLY A 193 9.78 -6.61 -9.37
CA GLY A 193 10.08 -7.08 -8.03
C GLY A 193 9.08 -6.61 -6.99
N LEU A 194 9.11 -7.22 -5.81
CA LEU A 194 8.21 -6.97 -4.69
C LEU A 194 8.47 -5.58 -4.06
N VAL A 195 7.58 -5.21 -3.13
CA VAL A 195 7.74 -4.00 -2.33
C VAL A 195 9.08 -3.98 -1.56
N ASN A 196 9.65 -2.80 -1.36
CA ASN A 196 10.93 -2.68 -0.65
C ASN A 196 10.74 -2.83 0.86
N LYS A 197 10.99 -4.05 1.39
CA LYS A 197 10.87 -4.35 2.83
C LYS A 197 11.67 -3.43 3.76
N SER A 198 12.74 -2.81 3.24
CA SER A 198 13.65 -1.99 4.03
C SER A 198 13.11 -0.58 4.31
N ASN A 199 11.98 -0.18 3.72
CA ASN A 199 11.35 1.11 4.02
C ASN A 199 10.79 1.18 5.44
N PHE A 200 10.40 0.07 6.03
CA PHE A 200 9.72 -0.08 7.30
C PHE A 200 8.28 0.48 7.25
N ILE A 201 8.10 1.77 6.95
CA ILE A 201 6.80 2.43 6.79
C ILE A 201 6.95 3.65 5.88
N TRP A 202 5.88 3.98 5.13
CA TRP A 202 5.76 5.09 4.19
C TRP A 202 6.68 5.05 2.98
N CYS A 203 6.18 5.54 1.86
CA CYS A 203 6.82 5.54 0.56
C CYS A 203 7.10 4.13 -0.03
N ASP A 204 6.71 3.05 0.64
CA ASP A 204 6.78 1.68 0.14
C ASP A 204 5.76 1.46 -0.99
N ASP A 205 4.52 1.82 -0.75
CA ASP A 205 3.43 1.85 -1.74
C ASP A 205 3.75 2.78 -2.92
N THR A 206 4.17 3.99 -2.64
CA THR A 206 4.52 5.00 -3.65
C THR A 206 5.67 4.52 -4.55
N GLU A 207 6.73 3.96 -3.99
CA GLU A 207 7.88 3.42 -4.75
C GLU A 207 7.49 2.19 -5.57
N HIS A 208 6.71 1.27 -4.99
CA HIS A 208 6.30 0.06 -5.68
C HIS A 208 5.32 0.37 -6.82
N THR A 209 4.31 1.19 -6.57
CA THR A 209 3.33 1.56 -7.60
C THR A 209 3.94 2.43 -8.70
N TYR A 210 4.96 3.25 -8.38
CA TYR A 210 5.79 3.92 -9.39
C TYR A 210 6.46 2.92 -10.33
N ARG A 211 7.13 1.87 -9.80
CA ARG A 211 7.77 0.84 -10.65
C ARG A 211 6.75 0.10 -11.51
N LEU A 212 5.61 -0.26 -10.94
CA LEU A 212 4.50 -0.93 -11.65
C LEU A 212 3.93 -0.04 -12.76
N GLY A 213 3.76 1.27 -12.52
CA GLY A 213 3.31 2.24 -13.52
C GLY A 213 4.28 2.43 -14.69
N ARG A 214 5.55 1.99 -14.54
CA ARG A 214 6.54 2.00 -15.64
C ARG A 214 6.39 0.84 -16.62
N VAL A 215 5.69 -0.22 -16.23
CA VAL A 215 5.55 -1.46 -17.02
C VAL A 215 4.11 -1.74 -17.47
N GLY A 216 3.15 -0.92 -17.04
CA GLY A 216 1.74 -1.03 -17.44
C GLY A 216 0.89 0.12 -16.91
N LYS A 217 -0.36 0.19 -17.36
CA LYS A 217 -1.33 1.21 -16.95
C LYS A 217 -1.70 1.04 -15.48
N VAL A 218 -1.84 2.15 -14.76
CA VAL A 218 -2.46 2.24 -13.43
C VAL A 218 -3.85 2.85 -13.62
N ILE A 219 -4.90 2.13 -13.23
CA ILE A 219 -6.29 2.48 -13.54
C ILE A 219 -7.07 2.59 -12.24
N CYS A 220 -7.80 3.68 -12.08
CA CYS A 220 -8.80 3.82 -11.03
C CYS A 220 -10.20 3.74 -11.63
N LEU A 221 -11.04 2.88 -11.04
CA LEU A 221 -12.45 2.69 -11.36
C LEU A 221 -13.31 3.33 -10.25
N PRO A 222 -13.76 4.58 -10.38
CA PRO A 222 -14.45 5.29 -9.30
C PRO A 222 -15.79 4.69 -8.87
N ALA A 223 -16.39 3.84 -9.71
CA ALA A 223 -17.62 3.12 -9.37
C ALA A 223 -17.42 2.05 -8.28
N LEU A 224 -16.18 1.59 -8.06
CA LEU A 224 -15.83 0.61 -7.04
C LEU A 224 -15.27 1.31 -5.81
N SER A 225 -15.68 0.89 -4.62
CA SER A 225 -15.31 1.54 -3.36
C SER A 225 -14.54 0.61 -2.41
N ILE A 226 -13.51 1.16 -1.79
CA ILE A 226 -12.84 0.62 -0.60
C ILE A 226 -13.16 1.55 0.57
N PHE A 227 -13.62 0.98 1.67
CA PHE A 227 -13.80 1.67 2.93
C PHE A 227 -12.52 1.54 3.76
N HIS A 228 -12.04 2.64 4.29
CA HIS A 228 -10.81 2.70 5.08
C HIS A 228 -11.11 3.32 6.44
N ASP A 229 -11.07 2.49 7.47
CA ASP A 229 -11.45 2.86 8.85
C ASP A 229 -10.22 3.38 9.61
N VAL A 230 -9.80 4.59 9.28
CA VAL A 230 -8.59 5.21 9.84
C VAL A 230 -8.86 5.89 11.17
N GLU A 231 -7.87 5.84 12.06
CA GLU A 231 -7.86 6.67 13.26
C GLU A 231 -7.65 8.15 12.87
N PRO A 232 -8.25 9.10 13.62
CA PRO A 232 -8.02 10.52 13.40
C PRO A 232 -6.53 10.85 13.37
N MET A 233 -6.12 11.62 12.38
CA MET A 233 -4.72 11.92 12.16
C MET A 233 -4.20 12.82 13.30
N ASN A 234 -3.27 12.31 14.10
CA ASN A 234 -2.56 13.12 15.09
C ASN A 234 -1.41 13.86 14.42
N TYR A 235 -1.53 15.18 14.27
CA TYR A 235 -0.51 16.04 13.64
C TYR A 235 0.71 16.32 14.53
N GLN A 236 0.81 15.73 15.72
CA GLN A 236 1.99 15.88 16.56
C GLN A 236 3.22 15.27 15.90
N LEU A 237 4.38 15.88 16.19
CA LEU A 237 5.67 15.35 15.76
C LEU A 237 5.84 13.92 16.27
N ASN A 238 6.02 12.98 15.35
CA ASN A 238 6.21 11.58 15.68
C ASN A 238 7.31 10.93 14.81
N TRP A 239 7.67 9.72 15.19
CA TRP A 239 8.73 8.93 14.55
C TRP A 239 8.50 8.67 13.05
N LYS A 240 7.27 8.65 12.57
CA LYS A 240 6.94 8.40 11.15
C LYS A 240 7.53 9.48 10.23
N LEU A 241 7.68 10.72 10.72
CA LEU A 241 8.29 11.81 9.93
C LEU A 241 9.72 11.46 9.50
N TYR A 242 10.49 10.76 10.35
CA TYR A 242 11.83 10.30 9.99
C TYR A 242 11.79 9.40 8.74
N TYR A 243 10.91 8.39 8.73
CA TYR A 243 10.79 7.46 7.60
C TYR A 243 10.29 8.16 6.34
N GLY A 244 9.29 9.02 6.45
CA GLY A 244 8.79 9.77 5.30
C GLY A 244 9.87 10.61 4.63
N ILE A 245 10.73 11.27 5.42
CA ILE A 245 11.86 12.05 4.87
C ILE A 245 12.92 11.13 4.26
N ARG A 246 13.36 10.10 5.00
CA ARG A 246 14.41 9.18 4.56
C ARG A 246 14.00 8.46 3.26
N ASN A 247 12.80 7.90 3.24
CA ASN A 247 12.34 7.06 2.14
C ASN A 247 12.03 7.88 0.88
N ASP A 248 11.45 9.09 1.00
CA ASP A 248 11.31 10.01 -0.14
C ASP A 248 12.68 10.35 -0.76
N LEU A 249 13.69 10.63 0.07
CA LEU A 249 15.03 10.93 -0.41
C LEU A 249 15.67 9.71 -1.08
N VAL A 250 15.48 8.50 -0.53
CA VAL A 250 15.96 7.24 -1.15
C VAL A 250 15.23 6.97 -2.47
N PHE A 251 13.92 7.24 -2.55
CA PHE A 251 13.17 7.18 -3.79
C PHE A 251 13.79 8.07 -4.88
N PHE A 252 14.08 9.34 -4.56
CA PHE A 252 14.74 10.23 -5.51
C PHE A 252 16.16 9.78 -5.86
N LYS A 253 16.95 9.34 -4.89
CA LYS A 253 18.30 8.83 -5.13
C LYS A 253 18.31 7.66 -6.10
N LYS A 254 17.33 6.75 -5.99
CA LYS A 254 17.20 5.56 -6.82
C LYS A 254 16.66 5.86 -8.21
N HIS A 255 15.58 6.64 -8.29
CA HIS A 255 14.83 6.81 -9.55
C HIS A 255 15.12 8.12 -10.27
N PHE A 256 15.65 9.12 -9.57
CA PHE A 256 15.95 10.45 -10.09
C PHE A 256 17.28 10.99 -9.58
N PRO A 257 18.42 10.31 -9.84
CA PRO A 257 19.70 10.62 -9.25
C PRO A 257 20.17 12.07 -9.53
N LEU A 258 19.82 12.64 -10.70
CA LEU A 258 20.15 14.03 -11.04
C LEU A 258 19.36 15.06 -10.24
N HIS A 259 18.16 14.72 -9.75
CA HIS A 259 17.32 15.62 -8.94
C HIS A 259 17.63 15.51 -7.44
N TYR A 260 18.18 14.36 -7.01
CA TYR A 260 18.42 14.06 -5.60
C TYR A 260 19.28 15.11 -4.88
N PRO A 261 20.46 15.55 -5.40
CA PRO A 261 21.28 16.56 -4.74
C PRO A 261 20.54 17.87 -4.52
N PHE A 262 19.74 18.31 -5.50
CA PHE A 262 18.94 19.52 -5.40
C PHE A 262 17.88 19.41 -4.31
N ILE A 263 17.15 18.29 -4.25
CA ILE A 263 16.11 18.06 -3.26
C ILE A 263 16.71 17.96 -1.86
N LEU A 264 17.85 17.28 -1.71
CA LEU A 264 18.57 17.19 -0.45
C LEU A 264 19.04 18.57 0.03
N SER A 265 19.66 19.37 -0.85
CA SER A 265 20.12 20.73 -0.52
C SER A 265 18.95 21.64 -0.12
N LYS A 266 17.84 21.59 -0.85
CA LYS A 266 16.62 22.34 -0.51
C LYS A 266 16.06 21.94 0.85
N LEU A 267 16.06 20.65 1.18
CA LEU A 267 15.62 20.17 2.49
C LEU A 267 16.60 20.59 3.59
N LEU A 268 17.91 20.54 3.32
CA LEU A 268 18.96 21.00 4.26
C LEU A 268 18.77 22.47 4.61
N ILE A 269 18.63 23.34 3.61
CA ILE A 269 18.39 24.78 3.81
C ILE A 269 17.10 25.01 4.62
N LYS A 270 15.99 24.32 4.23
CA LYS A 270 14.73 24.42 4.98
C LYS A 270 14.87 23.96 6.42
N THR A 271 15.72 22.97 6.70
CA THR A 271 15.96 22.46 8.06
C THR A 271 16.81 23.43 8.87
N LEU A 272 17.86 24.02 8.29
CA LEU A 272 18.68 25.04 8.93
C LEU A 272 17.90 26.32 9.28
N LEU A 273 16.95 26.71 8.41
CA LEU A 273 16.07 27.88 8.64
C LEU A 273 14.84 27.56 9.51
N SER A 274 14.63 26.31 9.90
CA SER A 274 13.43 25.90 10.63
C SER A 274 13.33 26.42 12.07
N PRO A 275 14.44 26.72 12.81
CA PRO A 275 14.34 27.38 14.10
C PRO A 275 13.61 28.74 14.02
N LEU A 276 13.83 29.48 12.94
CA LEU A 276 13.15 30.78 12.70
C LEU A 276 11.62 30.63 12.53
N LYS A 277 11.15 29.40 12.32
CA LYS A 277 9.71 29.03 12.22
C LYS A 277 9.19 28.33 13.46
N GLY A 278 9.93 28.38 14.58
CA GLY A 278 9.52 27.78 15.85
C GLY A 278 9.58 26.25 15.89
N ARG A 279 10.29 25.59 14.97
CA ARG A 279 10.42 24.13 15.02
C ARG A 279 11.32 23.69 16.15
N SER A 280 10.93 22.60 16.84
CA SER A 280 11.68 22.06 17.99
C SER A 280 13.04 21.52 17.58
N TYR A 281 13.99 21.53 18.50
CA TYR A 281 15.30 20.90 18.33
C TYR A 281 15.20 19.42 17.99
N ALA A 282 14.24 18.72 18.62
CA ALA A 282 13.97 17.30 18.36
C ALA A 282 13.59 17.05 16.88
N GLU A 283 12.73 17.90 16.28
CA GLU A 283 12.38 17.81 14.86
C GLU A 283 13.58 18.06 13.94
N ILE A 284 14.39 19.05 14.28
CA ILE A 284 15.60 19.38 13.50
C ILE A 284 16.57 18.20 13.49
N LYS A 285 16.84 17.62 14.67
CA LYS A 285 17.70 16.44 14.83
C LYS A 285 17.17 15.23 14.05
N LEU A 286 15.86 14.99 14.10
CA LEU A 286 15.20 13.94 13.33
C LEU A 286 15.41 14.13 11.81
N ARG A 287 15.24 15.37 11.30
CA ARG A 287 15.41 15.68 9.88
C ARG A 287 16.86 15.45 9.42
N PHE A 288 17.85 15.88 10.20
CA PHE A 288 19.26 15.59 9.92
C PHE A 288 19.58 14.11 9.90
N ALA A 289 19.04 13.35 10.87
CA ALA A 289 19.23 11.90 10.90
C ALA A 289 18.65 11.23 9.66
N ALA A 290 17.42 11.62 9.24
CA ALA A 290 16.79 11.10 8.03
C ALA A 290 17.58 11.41 6.75
N MET A 291 18.11 12.64 6.62
CA MET A 291 18.96 13.03 5.51
C MET A 291 20.28 12.24 5.49
N ARG A 292 20.95 12.12 6.64
CA ARG A 292 22.17 11.34 6.80
C ARG A 292 21.95 9.88 6.38
N ASP A 293 20.89 9.24 6.90
CA ASP A 293 20.62 7.83 6.67
C ASP A 293 20.19 7.56 5.22
N SER A 294 19.50 8.51 4.57
CA SER A 294 19.23 8.42 3.12
C SER A 294 20.51 8.53 2.28
N TRP A 295 21.46 9.38 2.71
CA TRP A 295 22.75 9.52 2.02
C TRP A 295 23.59 8.25 2.08
N TYR A 296 23.74 7.67 3.28
CA TYR A 296 24.52 6.45 3.49
C TYR A 296 23.78 5.15 3.12
N GLY A 297 22.46 5.22 2.84
CA GLY A 297 21.65 4.04 2.55
C GLY A 297 21.32 3.20 3.77
N ASN A 298 21.29 3.80 4.97
CA ASN A 298 20.88 3.14 6.20
C ASN A 298 19.36 2.95 6.21
N MET A 299 18.92 1.75 5.86
CA MET A 299 17.51 1.39 5.73
C MET A 299 17.04 0.51 6.90
N GLY A 300 15.77 0.12 6.89
CA GLY A 300 15.16 -0.68 7.95
C GLY A 300 14.73 0.18 9.14
N ILE A 301 14.48 -0.49 10.28
CA ILE A 301 14.05 0.18 11.51
C ILE A 301 15.21 0.99 12.12
N ASN A 302 14.91 2.24 12.49
CA ASN A 302 15.90 3.10 13.17
C ASN A 302 15.87 2.85 14.68
N ALA A 303 17.05 2.78 15.32
CA ALA A 303 17.16 2.48 16.75
C ALA A 303 16.51 3.57 17.65
N ILE A 304 16.54 4.83 17.21
CA ILE A 304 15.99 5.98 17.95
C ILE A 304 14.55 6.26 17.50
N TYR A 305 14.34 6.51 16.21
CA TYR A 305 13.05 6.89 15.64
C TYR A 305 12.23 5.64 15.29
N LYS A 306 11.60 5.03 16.30
CA LYS A 306 10.78 3.82 16.18
C LYS A 306 9.45 4.01 16.92
N PRO A 307 8.47 3.11 16.78
CA PRO A 307 7.22 3.18 17.52
C PRO A 307 7.45 3.44 19.02
N GLY A 308 6.72 4.41 19.57
CA GLY A 308 6.89 4.88 20.95
C GLY A 308 7.85 6.06 21.14
N TRP A 309 8.62 6.48 20.12
CA TRP A 309 9.43 7.69 20.23
C TRP A 309 8.56 8.94 20.40
N LYS A 310 8.94 9.79 21.35
CA LYS A 310 8.33 11.10 21.63
C LYS A 310 9.39 12.20 21.47
N ALA A 311 8.98 13.37 20.98
CA ALA A 311 9.82 14.55 20.76
C ALA A 311 10.22 15.23 22.07
#